data_fa04e599fab45edb3ac8c00bca89fa34
#
_entry.id   fa04e599fab45edb3ac8c00bca89fa34
#
_cell.length_a   1.000
_cell.length_b   1.000
_cell.length_c   1.000
_cell.angle_alpha   90.00
_cell.angle_beta   90.00
_cell.angle_gamma   90.00
#
_symmetry.space_group_name_H-M   'P 1'
#
loop_
_entity.id
_entity.type
_entity.pdbx_description
1 polymer ?
#
loop_
_entity_poly.entity_id
_entity_poly.type
_entity_poly.pdbx_seq_one_letter_code
_entity_poly.pdbx_strand_id
1 'polypeptide(L)'
;RAFVFLIAIVAAIVLIGIIRFTTGPALQEILLDSDASYWPFTIQNIMWVALFIGFGELVLRWSAAKDEESQLARGYLPTDGRTLDHAVLGKIRDSIASRKFARNAFLPRMISRTIDQYRVSGKEDQALGVMNASLELYMHEIDLRYSMLRYLTWLIPSLGFIGTVMGIMFALQYAGVPANAESEEFLYQVTQRLGVAFTTTLLALIMSAVLVLIQSMVQAKEERALNAAGQYTIDNLILRLDGRLNSETSE
;
A
#
# COMPACT_ATOMS: atom_id res chain seq x y z
N ARG A 1 -9.02 9.75 0.23
CA ARG A 1 -7.59 9.77 -0.06
C ARG A 1 -6.98 11.15 0.22
N ALA A 2 -7.44 12.23 -0.45
CA ALA A 2 -6.88 13.57 -0.25
C ALA A 2 -6.80 13.99 1.23
N PHE A 3 -7.82 13.69 2.02
CA PHE A 3 -7.86 13.99 3.46
C PHE A 3 -6.78 13.22 4.25
N VAL A 4 -6.52 11.95 3.90
CA VAL A 4 -5.46 11.15 4.57
C VAL A 4 -4.07 11.66 4.21
N PHE A 5 -3.84 12.06 2.96
CA PHE A 5 -2.58 12.71 2.58
C PHE A 5 -2.35 14.03 3.32
N LEU A 6 -3.40 14.84 3.50
CA LEU A 6 -3.30 16.07 4.29
C LEU A 6 -2.91 15.76 5.74
N ILE A 7 -3.57 14.77 6.37
CA ILE A 7 -3.23 14.33 7.73
C ILE A 7 -1.79 13.82 7.80
N ALA A 8 -1.35 13.04 6.82
CA ALA A 8 0.01 12.52 6.77
C ALA A 8 1.06 13.64 6.69
N ILE A 9 0.82 14.65 5.85
CA ILE A 9 1.70 15.82 5.75
C ILE A 9 1.71 16.61 7.08
N VAL A 10 0.55 16.85 7.67
CA VAL A 10 0.47 17.53 8.99
C VAL A 10 1.20 16.72 10.06
N ALA A 11 1.02 15.40 10.09
CA ALA A 11 1.72 14.53 11.03
C ALA A 11 3.25 14.57 10.84
N ALA A 12 3.73 14.62 9.59
CA ALA A 12 5.15 14.78 9.30
C ALA A 12 5.69 16.13 9.83
N ILE A 13 4.98 17.22 9.58
CA ILE A 13 5.34 18.55 10.06
C ILE A 13 5.37 18.59 11.60
N VAL A 14 4.37 18.01 12.25
CA VAL A 14 4.31 17.90 13.72
C VAL A 14 5.49 17.08 14.25
N LEU A 15 5.83 15.95 13.63
CA LEU A 15 6.97 15.13 14.03
C LEU A 15 8.29 15.90 13.88
N ILE A 16 8.49 16.57 12.74
CA ILE A 16 9.66 17.43 12.50
C ILE A 16 9.77 18.51 13.60
N GLY A 17 8.64 19.14 13.94
CA GLY A 17 8.58 20.11 15.05
C GLY A 17 8.94 19.46 16.39
N ILE A 18 8.39 18.29 16.72
CA ILE A 18 8.71 17.57 17.96
C ILE A 18 10.20 17.24 18.02
N ILE A 19 10.78 16.67 16.97
CA ILE A 19 12.22 16.36 16.93
C ILE A 19 13.04 17.62 17.18
N ARG A 20 12.70 18.74 16.53
CA ARG A 20 13.42 19.99 16.69
C ARG A 20 13.38 20.55 18.13
N PHE A 21 12.29 20.37 18.86
CA PHE A 21 12.14 20.93 20.21
C PHE A 21 12.55 19.97 21.34
N THR A 22 12.58 18.65 21.09
CA THR A 22 12.82 17.65 22.13
C THR A 22 14.18 16.99 22.06
N THR A 23 14.86 16.98 20.88
CA THR A 23 16.15 16.31 20.72
C THR A 23 17.32 17.27 20.88
N GLY A 24 18.47 16.72 21.25
CA GLY A 24 19.72 17.48 21.30
C GLY A 24 20.27 17.80 19.90
N PRO A 25 21.19 18.79 19.79
CA PRO A 25 21.68 19.32 18.51
C PRO A 25 22.26 18.24 17.58
N ALA A 26 22.98 17.25 18.10
CA ALA A 26 23.54 16.17 17.30
C ALA A 26 22.47 15.30 16.62
N LEU A 27 21.36 14.99 17.31
CA LEU A 27 20.24 14.23 16.70
C LEU A 27 19.43 15.11 15.74
N GLN A 28 19.30 16.39 16.00
CA GLN A 28 18.64 17.32 15.07
C GLN A 28 19.39 17.41 13.75
N GLU A 29 20.70 17.46 13.79
CA GLU A 29 21.55 17.47 12.60
C GLU A 29 21.37 16.18 11.77
N ILE A 30 21.39 15.03 12.43
CA ILE A 30 21.22 13.72 11.76
C ILE A 30 19.81 13.58 11.16
N LEU A 31 18.78 13.93 11.91
CA LEU A 31 17.39 13.63 11.52
C LEU A 31 16.77 14.71 10.64
N LEU A 32 17.20 15.96 10.75
CA LEU A 32 16.55 17.11 10.14
C LEU A 32 17.48 17.99 9.31
N ASP A 33 18.83 17.91 9.51
CA ASP A 33 19.80 18.87 8.98
C ASP A 33 19.40 20.29 9.34
N SER A 34 19.24 20.54 10.65
CA SER A 34 18.63 21.77 11.16
C SER A 34 19.47 23.04 10.92
N ASP A 35 20.76 22.87 10.66
CA ASP A 35 21.72 23.97 10.47
C ASP A 35 21.89 24.33 8.97
N ALA A 36 21.20 23.61 8.08
CA ALA A 36 21.21 23.91 6.65
C ALA A 36 20.64 25.32 6.37
N SER A 37 21.29 26.06 5.49
CA SER A 37 20.88 27.43 5.09
C SER A 37 19.52 27.48 4.37
N TYR A 38 19.04 26.32 3.86
CA TYR A 38 17.74 26.16 3.17
C TYR A 38 16.65 25.53 4.07
N TRP A 39 16.86 25.53 5.39
CA TRP A 39 15.80 25.13 6.33
C TRP A 39 14.49 25.91 6.06
N PRO A 40 13.29 25.29 6.09
CA PRO A 40 12.98 23.90 6.46
C PRO A 40 12.97 22.90 5.27
N PHE A 41 13.41 23.28 4.10
CA PHE A 41 13.35 22.45 2.88
C PHE A 41 14.59 21.54 2.73
N THR A 42 14.96 20.85 3.81
CA THR A 42 16.07 19.90 3.80
C THR A 42 15.65 18.58 3.15
N ILE A 43 16.62 17.82 2.63
CA ILE A 43 16.34 16.49 2.05
C ILE A 43 15.75 15.56 3.10
N GLN A 44 16.21 15.63 4.35
CA GLN A 44 15.69 14.86 5.46
C GLN A 44 14.20 15.17 5.71
N ASN A 45 13.83 16.43 5.72
CA ASN A 45 12.42 16.83 5.91
C ASN A 45 11.52 16.35 4.75
N ILE A 46 12.02 16.39 3.52
CA ILE A 46 11.30 15.83 2.35
C ILE A 46 11.12 14.32 2.48
N MET A 47 12.16 13.60 2.95
CA MET A 47 12.07 12.15 3.20
C MET A 47 11.06 11.84 4.31
N TRP A 48 10.99 12.62 5.39
CA TRP A 48 9.97 12.47 6.43
C TRP A 48 8.56 12.63 5.86
N VAL A 49 8.33 13.66 5.06
CA VAL A 49 7.03 13.87 4.40
C VAL A 49 6.68 12.69 3.48
N ALA A 50 7.62 12.20 2.66
CA ALA A 50 7.42 11.06 1.79
C ALA A 50 7.09 9.78 2.60
N LEU A 51 7.79 9.53 3.70
CA LEU A 51 7.55 8.41 4.60
C LEU A 51 6.13 8.45 5.20
N PHE A 52 5.70 9.61 5.70
CA PHE A 52 4.37 9.75 6.29
C PHE A 52 3.26 9.62 5.25
N ILE A 53 3.46 10.10 4.03
CA ILE A 53 2.54 9.85 2.91
C ILE A 53 2.44 8.34 2.65
N GLY A 54 3.57 7.62 2.65
CA GLY A 54 3.60 6.17 2.55
C GLY A 54 2.83 5.47 3.66
N PHE A 55 3.02 5.87 4.91
CA PHE A 55 2.25 5.33 6.04
C PHE A 55 0.76 5.66 5.96
N GLY A 56 0.39 6.85 5.52
CA GLY A 56 -1.01 7.22 5.29
C GLY A 56 -1.69 6.30 4.26
N GLU A 57 -1.03 6.02 3.14
CA GLU A 57 -1.55 5.07 2.15
C GLU A 57 -1.61 3.64 2.71
N LEU A 58 -0.62 3.20 3.49
CA LEU A 58 -0.61 1.89 4.13
C LEU A 58 -1.77 1.71 5.12
N VAL A 59 -2.11 2.74 5.90
CA VAL A 59 -3.27 2.70 6.79
C VAL A 59 -4.57 2.52 6.01
N LEU A 60 -4.72 3.21 4.88
CA LEU A 60 -5.89 3.02 3.98
C LEU A 60 -5.96 1.59 3.45
N ARG A 61 -4.81 1.01 3.02
CA ARG A 61 -4.75 -0.37 2.52
C ARG A 61 -5.05 -1.39 3.62
N TRP A 62 -4.49 -1.19 4.80
CA TRP A 62 -4.76 -2.04 5.95
C TRP A 62 -6.25 -2.06 6.30
N SER A 63 -6.90 -0.89 6.32
CA SER A 63 -8.34 -0.78 6.55
C SER A 63 -9.15 -1.49 5.47
N ALA A 64 -8.79 -1.31 4.19
CA ALA A 64 -9.44 -1.98 3.08
C ALA A 64 -9.28 -3.51 3.16
N ALA A 65 -8.08 -4.02 3.46
CA ALA A 65 -7.83 -5.45 3.64
C ALA A 65 -8.66 -6.03 4.80
N LYS A 66 -8.79 -5.29 5.91
CA LYS A 66 -9.63 -5.71 7.03
C LYS A 66 -11.11 -5.72 6.68
N ASP A 67 -11.57 -4.76 5.90
CA ASP A 67 -12.94 -4.71 5.41
C ASP A 67 -13.24 -5.91 4.50
N GLU A 68 -12.33 -6.27 3.57
CA GLU A 68 -12.45 -7.46 2.72
C GLU A 68 -12.51 -8.75 3.53
N GLU A 69 -11.62 -8.91 4.52
CA GLU A 69 -11.63 -10.07 5.43
C GLU A 69 -12.97 -10.18 6.18
N SER A 70 -13.55 -9.05 6.60
CA SER A 70 -14.86 -9.01 7.27
C SER A 70 -16.02 -9.49 6.39
N GLN A 71 -15.90 -9.41 5.06
CA GLN A 71 -16.95 -9.90 4.15
C GLN A 71 -17.12 -11.42 4.21
N LEU A 72 -16.04 -12.17 4.47
CA LEU A 72 -16.12 -13.64 4.61
C LEU A 72 -17.01 -14.06 5.78
N ALA A 73 -16.99 -13.29 6.87
CA ALA A 73 -17.82 -13.57 8.06
C ALA A 73 -19.31 -13.26 7.86
N ARG A 74 -19.68 -12.54 6.78
CA ARG A 74 -21.08 -12.11 6.56
C ARG A 74 -22.00 -13.18 5.99
N GLY A 75 -21.46 -14.34 5.58
CA GLY A 75 -22.27 -15.48 5.10
C GLY A 75 -23.15 -15.13 3.90
N TYR A 76 -22.56 -14.77 2.76
CA TYR A 76 -23.30 -14.45 1.55
C TYR A 76 -23.96 -15.67 0.90
N LEU A 77 -23.38 -16.85 1.10
CA LEU A 77 -23.84 -18.12 0.54
C LEU A 77 -24.32 -19.03 1.67
N PRO A 78 -25.35 -19.84 1.44
CA PRO A 78 -25.80 -20.81 2.43
C PRO A 78 -24.73 -21.88 2.65
N THR A 79 -24.53 -22.28 3.90
CA THR A 79 -23.52 -23.30 4.29
C THR A 79 -24.13 -24.68 4.54
N ASP A 80 -25.45 -24.87 4.28
CA ASP A 80 -26.21 -26.04 4.59
C ASP A 80 -26.02 -27.25 3.63
N GLY A 81 -25.08 -27.17 2.70
CA GLY A 81 -24.69 -28.27 1.80
C GLY A 81 -25.71 -28.59 0.68
N ARG A 82 -26.78 -27.79 0.53
CA ARG A 82 -27.78 -27.99 -0.52
C ARG A 82 -27.27 -27.52 -1.88
N THR A 83 -27.74 -28.17 -2.94
CA THR A 83 -27.56 -27.72 -4.32
C THR A 83 -28.25 -26.35 -4.52
N LEU A 84 -27.63 -25.47 -5.27
CA LEU A 84 -28.11 -24.11 -5.52
C LEU A 84 -28.93 -24.08 -6.82
N ASP A 85 -30.24 -24.00 -6.65
CA ASP A 85 -31.17 -23.83 -7.76
C ASP A 85 -31.23 -22.39 -8.27
N HIS A 86 -31.64 -22.17 -9.52
CA HIS A 86 -31.77 -20.87 -10.17
C HIS A 86 -32.55 -19.81 -9.34
N ALA A 87 -33.60 -20.26 -8.64
CA ALA A 87 -34.40 -19.40 -7.76
C ALA A 87 -33.60 -18.92 -6.53
N VAL A 88 -32.78 -19.81 -5.95
CA VAL A 88 -31.91 -19.48 -4.81
C VAL A 88 -30.79 -18.52 -5.24
N LEU A 89 -30.17 -18.81 -6.38
CA LEU A 89 -29.11 -17.92 -6.97
C LEU A 89 -29.64 -16.50 -7.24
N GLY A 90 -30.89 -16.39 -7.75
CA GLY A 90 -31.55 -15.09 -7.93
C GLY A 90 -31.67 -14.31 -6.61
N LYS A 91 -32.16 -14.97 -5.55
CA LYS A 91 -32.31 -14.36 -4.21
C LYS A 91 -30.95 -13.90 -3.62
N ILE A 92 -29.92 -14.72 -3.76
CA ILE A 92 -28.57 -14.38 -3.30
C ILE A 92 -28.07 -13.14 -4.02
N ARG A 93 -28.17 -13.08 -5.35
CA ARG A 93 -27.78 -11.94 -6.16
C ARG A 93 -28.51 -10.65 -5.75
N ASP A 94 -29.83 -10.72 -5.57
CA ASP A 94 -30.64 -9.56 -5.18
C ASP A 94 -30.31 -9.09 -3.74
N SER A 95 -30.03 -10.03 -2.83
CA SER A 95 -29.54 -9.74 -1.49
C SER A 95 -28.20 -9.01 -1.52
N ILE A 96 -27.26 -9.42 -2.38
CA ILE A 96 -25.97 -8.73 -2.57
C ILE A 96 -26.18 -7.35 -3.17
N ALA A 97 -27.03 -7.23 -4.19
CA ALA A 97 -27.29 -5.97 -4.88
C ALA A 97 -27.94 -4.91 -3.98
N SER A 98 -28.74 -5.33 -2.99
CA SER A 98 -29.41 -4.44 -2.03
C SER A 98 -28.44 -3.83 -1.00
N ARG A 99 -27.29 -4.45 -0.76
CA ARG A 99 -26.31 -4.00 0.23
C ARG A 99 -25.33 -2.97 -0.36
N LYS A 100 -25.46 -1.69 -0.01
CA LYS A 100 -24.57 -0.62 -0.50
C LYS A 100 -23.07 -0.90 -0.32
N PHE A 101 -22.67 -1.51 0.79
CA PHE A 101 -21.27 -1.83 1.08
C PHE A 101 -20.72 -3.04 0.29
N ALA A 102 -21.60 -3.90 -0.24
CA ALA A 102 -21.19 -5.05 -1.03
C ALA A 102 -20.67 -4.68 -2.43
N ARG A 103 -21.02 -3.49 -2.95
CA ARG A 103 -20.69 -3.10 -4.32
C ARG A 103 -19.19 -2.93 -4.60
N ASN A 104 -18.39 -2.61 -3.58
CA ASN A 104 -16.96 -2.33 -3.74
C ASN A 104 -16.05 -3.45 -3.23
N ALA A 105 -16.57 -4.42 -2.49
CA ALA A 105 -15.79 -5.53 -1.96
C ALA A 105 -15.60 -6.65 -3.01
N PHE A 106 -14.49 -7.37 -2.95
CA PHE A 106 -14.13 -8.41 -3.92
C PHE A 106 -15.09 -9.60 -3.87
N LEU A 107 -15.34 -10.13 -2.67
CA LEU A 107 -16.17 -11.33 -2.49
C LEU A 107 -17.58 -11.18 -3.08
N PRO A 108 -18.40 -10.18 -2.72
CA PRO A 108 -19.74 -10.07 -3.29
C PRO A 108 -19.76 -9.74 -4.79
N ARG A 109 -18.75 -9.00 -5.30
CA ARG A 109 -18.60 -8.77 -6.74
C ARG A 109 -18.28 -10.07 -7.49
N MET A 110 -17.40 -10.90 -6.94
CA MET A 110 -17.05 -12.21 -7.49
C MET A 110 -18.26 -13.12 -7.53
N ILE A 111 -18.97 -13.29 -6.41
CA ILE A 111 -20.17 -14.10 -6.31
C ILE A 111 -21.22 -13.63 -7.34
N SER A 112 -21.51 -12.34 -7.42
CA SER A 112 -22.51 -11.81 -8.34
C SER A 112 -22.18 -12.09 -9.79
N ARG A 113 -20.92 -11.88 -10.21
CA ARG A 113 -20.47 -12.15 -11.59
C ARG A 113 -20.55 -13.64 -11.94
N THR A 114 -20.18 -14.49 -11.02
CA THR A 114 -20.22 -15.95 -11.19
C THR A 114 -21.67 -16.42 -11.34
N ILE A 115 -22.59 -15.91 -10.49
CA ILE A 115 -24.01 -16.22 -10.59
C ILE A 115 -24.60 -15.72 -11.91
N ASP A 116 -24.29 -14.47 -12.32
CA ASP A 116 -24.80 -13.91 -13.57
C ASP A 116 -24.35 -14.75 -14.77
N GLN A 117 -23.08 -15.19 -14.81
CA GLN A 117 -22.58 -16.06 -15.88
C GLN A 117 -23.27 -17.42 -15.87
N TYR A 118 -23.44 -18.06 -14.72
CA TYR A 118 -24.12 -19.36 -14.62
C TYR A 118 -25.59 -19.27 -15.08
N ARG A 119 -26.29 -18.20 -14.71
CA ARG A 119 -27.69 -17.97 -15.14
C ARG A 119 -27.84 -17.79 -16.64
N VAL A 120 -26.83 -17.27 -17.31
CA VAL A 120 -26.84 -17.05 -18.78
C VAL A 120 -26.44 -18.33 -19.52
N SER A 121 -25.41 -19.02 -19.03
CA SER A 121 -24.80 -20.15 -19.76
C SER A 121 -25.36 -21.53 -19.37
N GLY A 122 -25.87 -21.67 -18.14
CA GLY A 122 -26.22 -22.94 -17.53
C GLY A 122 -25.05 -23.91 -17.32
N LYS A 123 -23.79 -23.46 -17.53
CA LYS A 123 -22.60 -24.31 -17.49
C LYS A 123 -21.68 -23.91 -16.35
N GLU A 124 -21.31 -24.90 -15.51
CA GLU A 124 -20.39 -24.71 -14.38
C GLU A 124 -19.00 -24.27 -14.83
N ASP A 125 -18.47 -24.87 -15.91
CA ASP A 125 -17.15 -24.53 -16.44
C ASP A 125 -17.03 -23.05 -16.83
N GLN A 126 -18.11 -22.47 -17.39
CA GLN A 126 -18.14 -21.06 -17.76
C GLN A 126 -18.23 -20.17 -16.52
N ALA A 127 -18.98 -20.57 -15.51
CA ALA A 127 -19.06 -19.86 -14.24
C ALA A 127 -17.70 -19.87 -13.51
N LEU A 128 -17.03 -21.02 -13.47
CA LEU A 128 -15.67 -21.17 -12.95
C LEU A 128 -14.68 -20.32 -13.74
N GLY A 129 -14.79 -20.28 -15.08
CA GLY A 129 -13.94 -19.44 -15.93
C GLY A 129 -14.06 -17.94 -15.60
N VAL A 130 -15.29 -17.44 -15.42
CA VAL A 130 -15.54 -16.04 -15.03
C VAL A 130 -15.06 -15.75 -13.61
N MET A 131 -15.20 -16.70 -12.69
CA MET A 131 -14.68 -16.55 -11.33
C MET A 131 -13.16 -16.44 -11.34
N ASN A 132 -12.44 -17.33 -12.05
CA ASN A 132 -10.98 -17.28 -12.18
C ASN A 132 -10.50 -15.98 -12.84
N ALA A 133 -11.15 -15.57 -13.93
CA ALA A 133 -10.85 -14.28 -14.58
C ALA A 133 -11.09 -13.08 -13.64
N SER A 134 -12.13 -13.16 -12.79
CA SER A 134 -12.39 -12.10 -11.79
C SER A 134 -11.32 -12.09 -10.70
N LEU A 135 -10.86 -13.26 -10.25
CA LEU A 135 -9.78 -13.38 -9.26
C LEU A 135 -8.48 -12.75 -9.79
N GLU A 136 -8.12 -13.08 -11.03
CA GLU A 136 -6.93 -12.53 -11.69
C GLU A 136 -7.04 -11.00 -11.88
N LEU A 137 -8.21 -10.51 -12.31
CA LEU A 137 -8.47 -9.08 -12.44
C LEU A 137 -8.33 -8.35 -11.10
N TYR A 138 -8.85 -8.91 -10.01
CA TYR A 138 -8.75 -8.30 -8.68
C TYR A 138 -7.33 -8.36 -8.12
N MET A 139 -6.56 -9.41 -8.41
CA MET A 139 -5.14 -9.48 -8.07
C MET A 139 -4.38 -8.34 -8.75
N HIS A 140 -4.64 -8.12 -10.04
CA HIS A 140 -4.06 -6.99 -10.78
C HIS A 140 -4.52 -5.63 -10.23
N GLU A 141 -5.80 -5.51 -9.82
CA GLU A 141 -6.32 -4.30 -9.17
C GLU A 141 -5.58 -4.01 -7.86
N ILE A 142 -5.29 -5.03 -7.04
CA ILE A 142 -4.48 -4.89 -5.83
C ILE A 142 -3.08 -4.38 -6.21
N ASP A 143 -2.42 -5.02 -7.18
CA ASP A 143 -1.06 -4.64 -7.59
C ASP A 143 -0.96 -3.18 -8.06
N LEU A 144 -1.93 -2.71 -8.84
CA LEU A 144 -2.03 -1.31 -9.26
C LEU A 144 -2.20 -0.34 -8.09
N ARG A 145 -2.91 -0.76 -7.05
CA ARG A 145 -3.11 0.07 -5.85
C ARG A 145 -1.82 0.32 -5.08
N TYR A 146 -0.82 -0.56 -5.18
CA TYR A 146 0.49 -0.43 -4.54
C TYR A 146 1.53 0.31 -5.38
N SER A 147 1.21 0.74 -6.59
CA SER A 147 2.15 1.43 -7.49
C SER A 147 2.75 2.69 -6.87
N MET A 148 1.95 3.50 -6.16
CA MET A 148 2.41 4.70 -5.47
C MET A 148 3.35 4.37 -4.31
N LEU A 149 3.05 3.32 -3.53
CA LEU A 149 3.92 2.87 -2.45
C LEU A 149 5.27 2.40 -2.99
N ARG A 150 5.29 1.62 -4.07
CA ARG A 150 6.52 1.22 -4.77
C ARG A 150 7.34 2.42 -5.23
N TYR A 151 6.67 3.47 -5.73
CA TYR A 151 7.37 4.71 -6.08
C TYR A 151 8.02 5.37 -4.86
N LEU A 152 7.32 5.46 -3.74
CA LEU A 152 7.85 6.06 -2.50
C LEU A 152 9.02 5.25 -1.93
N THR A 153 8.94 3.92 -1.97
CA THR A 153 10.04 3.04 -1.51
C THR A 153 11.31 3.18 -2.35
N TRP A 154 11.18 3.57 -3.61
CA TRP A 154 12.30 3.92 -4.48
C TRP A 154 12.75 5.39 -4.28
N LEU A 155 11.79 6.31 -4.09
CA LEU A 155 12.07 7.74 -3.98
C LEU A 155 12.93 8.07 -2.74
N ILE A 156 12.61 7.46 -1.58
CA ILE A 156 13.31 7.77 -0.32
C ILE A 156 14.81 7.46 -0.41
N PRO A 157 15.27 6.26 -0.85
CA PRO A 157 16.70 6.00 -1.05
C PRO A 157 17.35 6.91 -2.10
N SER A 158 16.62 7.26 -3.15
CA SER A 158 17.10 8.18 -4.19
C SER A 158 17.35 9.57 -3.64
N LEU A 159 16.47 10.07 -2.76
CA LEU A 159 16.69 11.33 -2.04
C LEU A 159 17.91 11.25 -1.12
N GLY A 160 18.10 10.12 -0.42
CA GLY A 160 19.29 9.89 0.39
C GLY A 160 20.57 9.97 -0.43
N PHE A 161 20.59 9.34 -1.61
CA PHE A 161 21.73 9.43 -2.54
C PHE A 161 21.98 10.87 -3.03
N ILE A 162 20.92 11.61 -3.38
CA ILE A 162 21.03 13.03 -3.74
C ILE A 162 21.65 13.83 -2.57
N GLY A 163 21.24 13.56 -1.33
CA GLY A 163 21.81 14.17 -0.13
C GLY A 163 23.30 13.90 0.02
N THR A 164 23.75 12.69 -0.24
CA THR A 164 25.18 12.36 -0.24
C THR A 164 25.96 13.17 -1.27
N VAL A 165 25.46 13.21 -2.51
CA VAL A 165 26.13 13.98 -3.58
C VAL A 165 26.19 15.46 -3.24
N MET A 166 25.10 16.05 -2.75
CA MET A 166 25.06 17.45 -2.34
C MET A 166 25.99 17.74 -1.18
N GLY A 167 26.00 16.89 -0.14
CA GLY A 167 26.88 17.09 1.01
C GLY A 167 28.36 17.02 0.64
N ILE A 168 28.76 16.07 -0.20
CA ILE A 168 30.14 15.99 -0.73
C ILE A 168 30.45 17.23 -1.57
N MET A 169 29.54 17.67 -2.43
CA MET A 169 29.71 18.87 -3.25
C MET A 169 29.95 20.10 -2.36
N PHE A 170 29.16 20.32 -1.33
CA PHE A 170 29.33 21.45 -0.40
C PHE A 170 30.63 21.36 0.41
N ALA A 171 31.05 20.15 0.81
CA ALA A 171 32.34 19.95 1.47
C ALA A 171 33.52 20.35 0.55
N LEU A 172 33.50 19.90 -0.70
CA LEU A 172 34.54 20.22 -1.70
C LEU A 172 34.52 21.69 -2.08
N GLN A 173 33.37 22.32 -2.24
CA GLN A 173 33.26 23.77 -2.48
C GLN A 173 33.87 24.58 -1.34
N TYR A 174 33.59 24.20 -0.09
CA TYR A 174 34.18 24.87 1.07
C TYR A 174 35.71 24.68 1.10
N ALA A 175 36.20 23.47 0.85
CA ALA A 175 37.62 23.16 0.83
C ALA A 175 38.38 23.81 -0.32
N GLY A 176 37.71 24.10 -1.46
CA GLY A 176 38.30 24.75 -2.62
C GLY A 176 38.55 26.26 -2.48
N VAL A 177 38.06 26.88 -1.42
CA VAL A 177 38.31 28.34 -1.15
C VAL A 177 39.60 28.50 -0.36
N PRO A 178 40.66 29.15 -0.90
CA PRO A 178 41.95 29.26 -0.25
C PRO A 178 41.88 29.89 1.16
N ALA A 179 41.04 30.91 1.34
CA ALA A 179 40.84 31.58 2.64
C ALA A 179 40.30 30.62 3.74
N ASN A 180 39.57 29.57 3.36
CA ASN A 180 39.07 28.59 4.31
C ASN A 180 40.17 27.60 4.74
N ALA A 181 41.13 27.31 3.87
CA ALA A 181 42.20 26.37 4.15
C ALA A 181 43.14 26.84 5.28
N GLU A 182 43.21 28.13 5.54
CA GLU A 182 43.99 28.76 6.62
C GLU A 182 43.19 28.84 7.94
N SER A 183 41.92 28.48 7.95
CA SER A 183 41.06 28.54 9.12
C SER A 183 41.33 27.36 10.07
N GLU A 184 41.41 27.61 11.37
CA GLU A 184 41.52 26.57 12.41
C GLU A 184 40.32 25.63 12.40
N GLU A 185 39.17 26.06 11.88
CA GLU A 185 37.95 25.26 11.77
C GLU A 185 37.83 24.46 10.45
N PHE A 186 38.79 24.58 9.55
CA PHE A 186 38.73 23.96 8.21
C PHE A 186 38.36 22.48 8.23
N LEU A 187 39.10 21.70 9.00
CA LEU A 187 38.91 20.25 9.09
C LEU A 187 37.54 19.91 9.70
N TYR A 188 37.13 20.69 10.70
CA TYR A 188 35.83 20.52 11.34
C TYR A 188 34.69 20.76 10.34
N GLN A 189 34.70 21.86 9.61
CA GLN A 189 33.67 22.26 8.64
C GLN A 189 33.56 21.24 7.48
N VAL A 190 34.67 20.77 6.96
CA VAL A 190 34.70 19.74 5.89
C VAL A 190 34.12 18.42 6.43
N THR A 191 34.56 18.00 7.62
CA THR A 191 34.12 16.74 8.21
C THR A 191 32.63 16.74 8.57
N GLN A 192 32.12 17.85 9.09
CA GLN A 192 30.71 18.04 9.40
C GLN A 192 29.83 17.89 8.16
N ARG A 193 30.17 18.56 7.04
CA ARG A 193 29.43 18.46 5.78
C ARG A 193 29.44 17.06 5.20
N LEU A 194 30.58 16.35 5.30
CA LEU A 194 30.65 14.95 4.91
C LEU A 194 29.82 14.05 5.85
N GLY A 195 29.80 14.36 7.14
CA GLY A 195 28.97 13.66 8.12
C GLY A 195 27.48 13.72 7.75
N VAL A 196 26.97 14.91 7.45
CA VAL A 196 25.58 15.11 7.00
C VAL A 196 25.29 14.30 5.73
N ALA A 197 26.23 14.28 4.77
CA ALA A 197 26.08 13.48 3.56
C ALA A 197 25.82 12.00 3.86
N PHE A 198 26.63 11.40 4.72
CA PHE A 198 26.50 9.97 5.07
C PHE A 198 25.27 9.69 5.93
N THR A 199 24.93 10.55 6.88
CA THR A 199 23.76 10.38 7.75
C THR A 199 22.46 10.48 6.97
N THR A 200 22.39 11.33 5.95
CA THR A 200 21.22 11.44 5.07
C THR A 200 20.92 10.12 4.35
N THR A 201 21.94 9.46 3.81
CA THR A 201 21.78 8.16 3.14
C THR A 201 21.44 7.05 4.14
N LEU A 202 22.08 7.03 5.30
CA LEU A 202 21.76 6.07 6.35
C LEU A 202 20.29 6.19 6.79
N LEU A 203 19.82 7.41 7.03
CA LEU A 203 18.43 7.68 7.39
C LEU A 203 17.47 7.22 6.29
N ALA A 204 17.77 7.53 5.03
CA ALA A 204 16.96 7.11 3.87
C ALA A 204 16.82 5.58 3.77
N LEU A 205 17.91 4.84 3.98
CA LEU A 205 17.90 3.38 3.94
C LEU A 205 17.06 2.79 5.06
N ILE A 206 17.18 3.31 6.29
CA ILE A 206 16.36 2.87 7.42
C ILE A 206 14.88 3.15 7.16
N MET A 207 14.53 4.36 6.72
CA MET A 207 13.15 4.74 6.40
C MET A 207 12.56 3.85 5.31
N SER A 208 13.30 3.59 4.23
CA SER A 208 12.87 2.73 3.13
C SER A 208 12.68 1.29 3.58
N ALA A 209 13.61 0.74 4.37
CA ALA A 209 13.51 -0.62 4.89
C ALA A 209 12.25 -0.83 5.74
N VAL A 210 11.94 0.13 6.62
CA VAL A 210 10.72 0.10 7.45
C VAL A 210 9.47 0.19 6.57
N LEU A 211 9.45 1.10 5.58
CA LEU A 211 8.31 1.27 4.69
C LEU A 211 8.05 0.01 3.85
N VAL A 212 9.11 -0.61 3.28
CA VAL A 212 9.01 -1.86 2.49
C VAL A 212 8.50 -3.01 3.35
N LEU A 213 9.01 -3.15 4.58
CA LEU A 213 8.57 -4.21 5.49
C LEU A 213 7.06 -4.11 5.78
N ILE A 214 6.58 -2.92 6.16
CA ILE A 214 5.18 -2.71 6.47
C ILE A 214 4.32 -2.86 5.20
N GLN A 215 4.78 -2.35 4.05
CA GLN A 215 4.10 -2.53 2.77
C GLN A 215 3.90 -4.00 2.43
N SER A 216 4.94 -4.83 2.55
CA SER A 216 4.86 -6.26 2.23
C SER A 216 3.87 -6.99 3.13
N MET A 217 3.81 -6.64 4.42
CA MET A 217 2.84 -7.21 5.36
C MET A 217 1.39 -6.84 5.02
N VAL A 218 1.15 -5.57 4.66
CA VAL A 218 -0.20 -5.09 4.31
C VAL A 218 -0.67 -5.68 2.98
N GLN A 219 0.22 -5.73 1.98
CA GLN A 219 -0.08 -6.32 0.67
C GLN A 219 -0.40 -7.81 0.80
N ALA A 220 0.41 -8.57 1.54
CA ALA A 220 0.16 -9.98 1.80
C ALA A 220 -1.19 -10.22 2.50
N LYS A 221 -1.63 -9.30 3.36
CA LYS A 221 -2.95 -9.40 4.00
C LYS A 221 -4.09 -9.19 3.00
N GLU A 222 -3.99 -8.20 2.10
CA GLU A 222 -5.00 -7.92 1.07
C GLU A 222 -5.10 -9.11 0.07
N GLU A 223 -3.96 -9.66 -0.36
CA GLU A 223 -3.90 -10.83 -1.23
C GLU A 223 -4.48 -12.09 -0.58
N ARG A 224 -4.20 -12.33 0.71
CA ARG A 224 -4.81 -13.44 1.46
C ARG A 224 -6.32 -13.31 1.57
N ALA A 225 -6.84 -12.11 1.80
CA ALA A 225 -8.28 -11.86 1.85
C ALA A 225 -8.94 -12.17 0.48
N LEU A 226 -8.29 -11.79 -0.63
CA LEU A 226 -8.77 -12.11 -1.97
C LEU A 226 -8.73 -13.61 -2.25
N ASN A 227 -7.65 -14.31 -1.91
CA ASN A 227 -7.55 -15.76 -2.09
C ASN A 227 -8.59 -16.52 -1.26
N ALA A 228 -8.83 -16.10 -0.02
CA ALA A 228 -9.88 -16.66 0.83
C ALA A 228 -11.28 -16.41 0.24
N ALA A 229 -11.52 -15.24 -0.38
CA ALA A 229 -12.78 -14.97 -1.09
C ALA A 229 -12.97 -15.88 -2.31
N GLY A 230 -11.88 -16.14 -3.06
CA GLY A 230 -11.90 -17.11 -4.17
C GLY A 230 -12.24 -18.51 -3.70
N GLN A 231 -11.55 -19.00 -2.67
CA GLN A 231 -11.79 -20.33 -2.10
C GLN A 231 -13.22 -20.46 -1.54
N TYR A 232 -13.68 -19.45 -0.79
CA TYR A 232 -15.07 -19.43 -0.31
C TYR A 232 -16.09 -19.54 -1.45
N THR A 233 -15.83 -18.86 -2.58
CA THR A 233 -16.71 -18.88 -3.75
C THR A 233 -16.69 -20.26 -4.43
N ILE A 234 -15.53 -20.92 -4.53
CA ILE A 234 -15.45 -22.28 -5.05
C ILE A 234 -16.24 -23.24 -4.18
N ASP A 235 -15.97 -23.27 -2.87
CA ASP A 235 -16.52 -24.26 -1.95
C ASP A 235 -18.03 -24.10 -1.75
N ASN A 236 -18.54 -22.86 -1.74
CA ASN A 236 -19.93 -22.57 -1.39
C ASN A 236 -20.81 -22.18 -2.57
N LEU A 237 -20.23 -21.88 -3.74
CA LEU A 237 -21.00 -21.59 -4.95
C LEU A 237 -20.73 -22.62 -6.05
N ILE A 238 -19.50 -22.71 -6.57
CA ILE A 238 -19.19 -23.52 -7.76
C ILE A 238 -19.50 -25.00 -7.52
N LEU A 239 -18.96 -25.59 -6.45
CA LEU A 239 -19.15 -27.01 -6.14
C LEU A 239 -20.61 -27.40 -5.79
N ARG A 240 -21.50 -26.41 -5.71
CA ARG A 240 -22.92 -26.59 -5.39
C ARG A 240 -23.87 -26.21 -6.51
N LEU A 241 -23.33 -25.77 -7.65
CA LEU A 241 -24.13 -25.55 -8.84
C LEU A 241 -24.64 -26.90 -9.33
N ASP A 242 -25.95 -27.01 -9.65
CA ASP A 242 -26.54 -28.24 -10.15
C ASP A 242 -26.30 -28.36 -11.65
N GLY A 243 -25.28 -29.14 -12.03
CA GLY A 243 -24.95 -29.42 -13.44
C GLY A 243 -25.99 -30.25 -14.18
N ARG A 244 -27.05 -30.72 -13.51
CA ARG A 244 -28.04 -31.63 -14.10
C ARG A 244 -29.07 -30.96 -15.02
N LEU A 245 -29.16 -29.65 -15.02
CA LEU A 245 -30.17 -28.91 -15.81
C LEU A 245 -29.90 -28.87 -17.31
N ASN A 246 -28.72 -29.31 -17.78
CA ASN A 246 -28.40 -29.34 -19.21
C ASN A 246 -28.75 -30.69 -19.90
N SER A 247 -29.19 -31.70 -19.17
CA SER A 247 -29.60 -33.00 -19.78
C SER A 247 -31.07 -33.03 -20.22
N GLU A 248 -31.92 -32.12 -19.72
CA GLU A 248 -33.36 -32.12 -20.05
C GLU A 248 -33.74 -31.19 -21.24
N THR A 249 -32.83 -30.36 -21.74
CA THR A 249 -33.09 -29.49 -22.91
C THR A 249 -32.46 -29.98 -24.21
N SER A 250 -31.87 -31.16 -24.23
CA SER A 250 -31.25 -31.78 -25.41
C SER A 250 -31.97 -33.06 -25.90
N GLU A 251 -33.22 -33.26 -25.51
CA GLU A 251 -34.14 -34.24 -26.15
C GLU A 251 -35.20 -33.58 -26.99
#